data_963580adeef8f89e78f30ccc3402a852
#
_entry.id   963580adeef8f89e78f30ccc3402a852
#
_cell.length_a   1.000
_cell.length_b   1.000
_cell.length_c   1.000
_cell.angle_alpha   90.00
_cell.angle_beta   90.00
_cell.angle_gamma   90.00
#
_symmetry.space_group_name_H-M   'P 1'
#
loop_
_entity.id
_entity.type
_entity.pdbx_description
1 polymer ?
#
loop_
_entity_poly.entity_id
_entity_poly.type
_entity_poly.pdbx_seq_one_letter_code
_entity_poly.pdbx_strand_id
1 'polypeptide(L)'
;MGSLFLQIQRSPSRVCHNQGTSNERRFVNVNPVSAKNAMARMSVPIGQAGGYSAIIDARSEDEFALDHLPGAINWPSLNNEQRIVIGTLYKQAGPFEAKKKGAGLVAANIANHIEKHVIDLPKDWQPLVYCWRGGKRSGSLALILGQIGFKVALIEGGYKAFRSELVAAIPPLAERIQWRVICGPTGSGKTRLLHCLQVQGAQVLDLEGLANHRSSVLGFIPGEPQPSQKNFDTLIWDALRQIDPSKPVYVESESRKVGNLAVPESLIVAVRSGQCYQLELSDDERVKLLLEDYEFFVKDPGLFANRLDALVAIRGKQVVETWQSHIEQGQIDIVVRELLTLHYDPTYFASMKRNFSHIENAKSLMAHSRSNDCLSAIAKELVLA
;
A
#
# COMPACT_ATOMS: atom_id res chain seq x y z
N MET A 1 -18.43 95.22 18.81
CA MET A 1 -19.54 94.53 18.98
C MET A 1 -20.11 93.96 17.75
N GLY A 2 -19.82 93.34 16.91
CA GLY A 2 -20.32 92.79 15.64
C GLY A 2 -19.64 91.49 15.27
N SER A 3 -20.34 90.45 15.44
CA SER A 3 -19.90 89.09 15.06
C SER A 3 -20.13 88.86 13.59
N LEU A 4 -19.08 88.65 12.84
CA LEU A 4 -19.13 88.31 11.43
C LEU A 4 -19.24 86.72 11.26
N PHE A 5 -20.36 86.25 10.84
CA PHE A 5 -20.53 84.84 10.46
C PHE A 5 -20.08 84.66 9.00
N LEU A 6 -18.99 83.90 8.78
CA LEU A 6 -18.59 83.42 7.48
C LEU A 6 -19.31 82.11 7.19
N GLN A 7 -20.19 82.16 6.19
CA GLN A 7 -20.79 80.93 5.58
C GLN A 7 -19.75 80.30 4.69
N ILE A 8 -19.34 79.02 4.99
CA ILE A 8 -18.55 78.20 4.11
C ILE A 8 -19.55 77.34 3.34
N GLN A 9 -19.68 77.58 2.04
CA GLN A 9 -20.39 76.73 1.10
C GLN A 9 -19.64 75.40 0.94
N ARG A 10 -20.29 74.28 1.23
CA ARG A 10 -19.83 72.94 0.96
C ARG A 10 -20.18 72.57 -0.51
N SER A 11 -19.19 72.40 -1.34
CA SER A 11 -19.31 71.79 -2.67
C SER A 11 -19.48 70.28 -2.51
N PRO A 12 -20.27 69.57 -3.38
CA PRO A 12 -20.49 68.11 -3.26
C PRO A 12 -19.22 67.38 -3.65
N SER A 13 -18.72 66.55 -2.78
CA SER A 13 -17.65 65.59 -3.00
C SER A 13 -18.05 64.56 -4.07
N ARG A 14 -17.34 64.51 -5.19
CA ARG A 14 -17.40 63.41 -6.12
C ARG A 14 -16.99 62.14 -5.44
N VAL A 15 -17.96 61.23 -5.32
CA VAL A 15 -17.69 59.82 -4.95
C VAL A 15 -16.95 59.21 -6.13
N CYS A 16 -15.62 59.10 -6.04
CA CYS A 16 -14.83 58.22 -6.90
C CYS A 16 -15.20 56.79 -6.55
N HIS A 17 -15.96 56.12 -7.42
CA HIS A 17 -16.07 54.68 -7.41
C HIS A 17 -14.68 54.13 -7.74
N ASN A 18 -13.99 53.76 -6.69
CA ASN A 18 -12.76 52.98 -6.80
C ASN A 18 -13.19 51.55 -7.19
N GLN A 19 -13.23 51.26 -8.51
CA GLN A 19 -13.24 49.91 -9.00
C GLN A 19 -11.91 49.29 -8.54
N GLY A 20 -11.97 48.62 -7.40
CA GLY A 20 -10.89 47.80 -6.92
C GLY A 20 -10.62 46.69 -7.92
N THR A 21 -9.69 46.95 -8.83
CA THR A 21 -9.00 45.85 -9.54
C THR A 21 -8.29 45.09 -8.44
N SER A 22 -8.84 43.96 -8.07
CA SER A 22 -8.19 42.95 -7.26
C SER A 22 -6.99 42.41 -8.04
N ASN A 23 -5.93 43.16 -8.05
CA ASN A 23 -4.60 42.74 -8.45
C ASN A 23 -4.04 41.95 -7.25
N GLU A 24 -4.71 40.86 -6.85
CA GLU A 24 -4.10 39.79 -6.09
C GLU A 24 -2.98 39.24 -6.95
N ARG A 25 -1.78 39.79 -6.74
CA ARG A 25 -0.55 39.21 -7.26
C ARG A 25 -0.51 37.78 -6.77
N ARG A 26 -0.93 36.82 -7.62
CA ARG A 26 -0.67 35.39 -7.42
C ARG A 26 0.84 35.19 -7.53
N PHE A 27 1.56 35.50 -6.44
CA PHE A 27 3.02 35.39 -6.35
C PHE A 27 3.50 33.96 -6.19
N VAL A 28 2.59 32.96 -6.14
CA VAL A 28 2.97 31.57 -5.86
C VAL A 28 2.11 30.63 -6.67
N ASN A 29 2.73 29.83 -7.55
CA ASN A 29 2.09 28.77 -8.35
C ASN A 29 1.82 27.51 -7.52
N VAL A 30 1.21 27.65 -6.34
CA VAL A 30 0.79 26.52 -5.48
C VAL A 30 -0.73 26.38 -5.57
N ASN A 31 -1.18 25.21 -6.02
CA ASN A 31 -2.58 24.87 -6.16
C ASN A 31 -2.98 23.85 -5.09
N PRO A 32 -3.77 24.23 -4.08
CA PRO A 32 -4.38 23.28 -3.16
C PRO A 32 -5.26 22.29 -3.92
N VAL A 33 -5.14 21.01 -3.63
CA VAL A 33 -5.96 19.95 -4.23
C VAL A 33 -6.51 19.04 -3.14
N SER A 34 -7.78 18.67 -3.25
CA SER A 34 -8.36 17.68 -2.34
C SER A 34 -7.66 16.32 -2.53
N ALA A 35 -7.62 15.49 -1.48
CA ALA A 35 -7.07 14.13 -1.57
C ALA A 35 -7.76 13.33 -2.68
N LYS A 36 -9.07 13.43 -2.83
CA LYS A 36 -9.85 12.78 -3.88
C LYS A 36 -9.39 13.17 -5.29
N ASN A 37 -9.20 14.47 -5.55
CA ASN A 37 -8.73 14.95 -6.84
C ASN A 37 -7.27 14.58 -7.10
N ALA A 38 -6.43 14.59 -6.05
CA ALA A 38 -5.05 14.11 -6.14
C ALA A 38 -5.02 12.63 -6.56
N MET A 39 -5.81 11.77 -5.90
CA MET A 39 -5.92 10.34 -6.22
C MET A 39 -6.44 10.10 -7.64
N ALA A 40 -7.44 10.85 -8.09
CA ALA A 40 -7.95 10.75 -9.45
C ALA A 40 -6.86 11.08 -10.49
N ARG A 41 -6.03 12.11 -10.25
CA ARG A 41 -4.93 12.45 -11.15
C ARG A 41 -3.74 11.46 -11.06
N MET A 42 -3.57 10.77 -9.93
CA MET A 42 -2.59 9.68 -9.76
C MET A 42 -2.94 8.42 -10.59
N SER A 43 -4.14 8.32 -11.18
CA SER A 43 -4.44 7.24 -12.14
C SER A 43 -3.66 7.36 -13.44
N VAL A 44 -3.14 8.55 -13.76
CA VAL A 44 -2.18 8.75 -14.83
C VAL A 44 -0.78 8.48 -14.31
N PRO A 45 0.04 7.66 -14.99
CA PRO A 45 1.40 7.37 -14.54
C PRO A 45 2.25 8.62 -14.36
N ILE A 46 3.15 8.58 -13.37
CA ILE A 46 4.08 9.67 -13.07
C ILE A 46 4.91 10.01 -14.31
N GLY A 47 5.03 11.30 -14.61
CA GLY A 47 5.77 11.80 -15.77
C GLY A 47 4.99 11.81 -17.08
N GLN A 48 3.78 11.25 -17.14
CA GLN A 48 2.93 11.32 -18.33
C GLN A 48 2.04 12.58 -18.34
N ALA A 49 1.65 13.01 -19.54
CA ALA A 49 0.77 14.16 -19.73
C ALA A 49 -0.57 13.94 -19.00
N GLY A 50 -0.97 14.91 -18.18
CA GLY A 50 -2.16 14.81 -17.32
C GLY A 50 -1.90 14.27 -15.92
N GLY A 51 -0.80 13.54 -15.68
CA GLY A 51 -0.35 13.09 -14.38
C GLY A 51 0.48 14.14 -13.62
N TYR A 52 1.06 13.72 -12.50
CA TYR A 52 2.10 14.49 -11.80
C TYR A 52 3.48 14.13 -12.35
N SER A 53 4.40 15.09 -12.39
CA SER A 53 5.79 14.81 -12.76
C SER A 53 6.56 14.09 -11.64
N ALA A 54 6.15 14.31 -10.38
CA ALA A 54 6.66 13.64 -9.19
C ALA A 54 5.63 13.74 -8.06
N ILE A 55 5.71 12.83 -7.10
CA ILE A 55 4.95 12.88 -5.85
C ILE A 55 5.97 12.97 -4.72
N ILE A 56 5.90 14.03 -3.90
CA ILE A 56 6.91 14.35 -2.90
C ILE A 56 6.31 14.28 -1.51
N ASP A 57 6.85 13.38 -0.70
CA ASP A 57 6.55 13.29 0.73
C ASP A 57 7.52 14.13 1.54
N ALA A 58 7.02 15.20 2.15
CA ALA A 58 7.80 16.08 3.01
C ALA A 58 7.82 15.66 4.49
N ARG A 59 7.38 14.43 4.80
CA ARG A 59 7.48 13.82 6.14
C ARG A 59 8.89 13.28 6.38
N SER A 60 9.17 12.91 7.63
CA SER A 60 10.44 12.25 7.98
C SER A 60 10.54 10.84 7.39
N GLU A 61 11.74 10.29 7.36
CA GLU A 61 12.04 8.99 6.77
C GLU A 61 11.25 7.85 7.42
N ASP A 62 11.11 7.84 8.74
CA ASP A 62 10.32 6.83 9.45
C ASP A 62 8.81 6.94 9.13
N GLU A 63 8.29 8.17 8.99
CA GLU A 63 6.91 8.38 8.56
C GLU A 63 6.68 7.85 7.14
N PHE A 64 7.66 8.04 6.25
CA PHE A 64 7.64 7.56 4.87
C PHE A 64 7.75 6.04 4.80
N ALA A 65 8.67 5.44 5.55
CA ALA A 65 8.88 4.00 5.60
C ALA A 65 7.64 3.22 6.10
N LEU A 66 6.87 3.82 7.03
CA LEU A 66 5.64 3.18 7.52
C LEU A 66 4.55 3.08 6.46
N ASP A 67 4.38 4.12 5.64
CA ASP A 67 3.43 4.16 4.52
C ASP A 67 3.59 5.48 3.77
N HIS A 68 3.39 5.47 2.46
CA HIS A 68 3.44 6.67 1.62
C HIS A 68 2.52 6.51 0.39
N LEU A 69 2.28 7.59 -0.33
CA LEU A 69 1.53 7.54 -1.58
C LEU A 69 2.32 6.75 -2.63
N PRO A 70 1.67 5.89 -3.43
CA PRO A 70 2.34 5.13 -4.48
C PRO A 70 3.20 6.00 -5.40
N GLY A 71 4.44 5.58 -5.60
CA GLY A 71 5.42 6.30 -6.40
C GLY A 71 5.97 7.59 -5.79
N ALA A 72 5.69 7.86 -4.51
CA ALA A 72 6.24 9.03 -3.82
C ALA A 72 7.74 8.87 -3.54
N ILE A 73 8.45 9.99 -3.64
CA ILE A 73 9.84 10.14 -3.19
C ILE A 73 9.87 10.92 -1.88
N ASN A 74 10.81 10.60 -1.01
CA ASN A 74 10.92 11.27 0.28
C ASN A 74 11.89 12.46 0.24
N TRP A 75 11.34 13.66 0.43
CA TRP A 75 12.11 14.91 0.63
C TRP A 75 11.76 15.50 1.99
N PRO A 76 12.34 14.99 3.08
CA PRO A 76 11.95 15.37 4.42
C PRO A 76 12.24 16.86 4.68
N SER A 77 11.19 17.62 5.02
CA SER A 77 11.36 18.99 5.52
C SER A 77 12.00 19.03 6.92
N LEU A 78 11.85 17.95 7.67
CA LEU A 78 12.58 17.63 8.91
C LEU A 78 12.88 16.14 8.88
N ASN A 79 14.15 15.76 9.03
CA ASN A 79 14.55 14.36 9.18
C ASN A 79 14.09 13.79 10.54
N ASN A 80 14.29 12.49 10.78
CA ASN A 80 13.86 11.84 12.01
C ASN A 80 14.40 12.50 13.28
N GLU A 81 15.71 12.77 13.34
CA GLU A 81 16.35 13.41 14.50
C GLU A 81 15.82 14.82 14.74
N GLN A 82 15.76 15.62 13.70
CA GLN A 82 15.24 17.00 13.77
C GLN A 82 13.78 17.02 14.23
N ARG A 83 12.97 16.06 13.76
CA ARG A 83 11.57 15.92 14.16
C ARG A 83 11.44 15.62 15.65
N ILE A 84 12.29 14.75 16.20
CA ILE A 84 12.34 14.44 17.63
C ILE A 84 12.73 15.69 18.42
N VAL A 85 13.80 16.40 18.01
CA VAL A 85 14.27 17.62 18.65
C VAL A 85 13.17 18.70 18.68
N ILE A 86 12.50 18.96 17.54
CA ILE A 86 11.43 19.95 17.45
C ILE A 86 10.21 19.51 18.26
N GLY A 87 9.86 18.22 18.26
CA GLY A 87 8.76 17.68 19.07
C GLY A 87 9.00 17.84 20.58
N THR A 88 10.23 17.60 21.02
CA THR A 88 10.65 17.78 22.42
C THR A 88 10.62 19.26 22.82
N LEU A 89 11.19 20.13 21.97
CA LEU A 89 11.19 21.57 22.20
C LEU A 89 9.76 22.16 22.28
N TYR A 90 8.85 21.62 21.46
CA TYR A 90 7.44 22.03 21.51
C TYR A 90 6.78 21.75 22.86
N LYS A 91 7.11 20.60 23.47
CA LYS A 91 6.57 20.20 24.77
C LYS A 91 7.23 20.94 25.94
N GLN A 92 8.53 21.20 25.86
CA GLN A 92 9.32 21.77 26.98
C GLN A 92 9.35 23.31 27.00
N ALA A 93 9.53 23.94 25.81
CA ALA A 93 9.70 25.39 25.70
C ALA A 93 8.55 26.10 24.96
N GLY A 94 7.58 25.33 24.50
CA GLY A 94 6.37 25.85 23.87
C GLY A 94 6.45 25.99 22.34
N PRO A 95 5.29 26.29 21.71
CA PRO A 95 5.15 26.25 20.26
C PRO A 95 5.97 27.33 19.52
N PHE A 96 6.24 28.49 20.14
CA PHE A 96 6.97 29.55 19.47
C PHE A 96 8.46 29.22 19.29
N GLU A 97 9.11 28.72 20.34
CA GLU A 97 10.51 28.29 20.28
C GLU A 97 10.72 27.11 19.29
N ALA A 98 9.83 26.13 19.34
CA ALA A 98 9.84 25.05 18.38
C ALA A 98 9.66 25.53 16.94
N LYS A 99 8.81 26.53 16.70
CA LYS A 99 8.61 27.12 15.36
C LYS A 99 9.84 27.88 14.87
N LYS A 100 10.53 28.66 15.73
CA LYS A 100 11.76 29.39 15.35
C LYS A 100 12.85 28.39 14.90
N LYS A 101 13.16 27.42 15.76
CA LYS A 101 14.18 26.41 15.45
C LYS A 101 13.79 25.56 14.25
N GLY A 102 12.54 25.10 14.20
CA GLY A 102 12.01 24.30 13.10
C GLY A 102 12.04 25.03 11.75
N ALA A 103 11.79 26.33 11.71
CA ALA A 103 11.86 27.12 10.48
C ALA A 103 13.27 27.11 9.87
N GLY A 104 14.31 27.29 10.71
CA GLY A 104 15.70 27.24 10.25
C GLY A 104 16.07 25.87 9.67
N LEU A 105 15.71 24.79 10.36
CA LEU A 105 15.98 23.43 9.90
C LEU A 105 15.23 23.10 8.59
N VAL A 106 13.95 23.47 8.50
CA VAL A 106 13.14 23.30 7.30
C VAL A 106 13.74 24.06 6.12
N ALA A 107 14.17 25.32 6.32
CA ALA A 107 14.77 26.10 5.25
C ALA A 107 16.09 25.47 4.74
N ALA A 108 16.95 25.00 5.63
CA ALA A 108 18.19 24.32 5.27
C ALA A 108 17.95 23.03 4.49
N ASN A 109 16.99 22.20 4.94
CA ASN A 109 16.66 20.95 4.25
C ASN A 109 16.04 21.21 2.86
N ILE A 110 15.18 22.22 2.73
CA ILE A 110 14.61 22.61 1.43
C ILE A 110 15.72 23.10 0.47
N ALA A 111 16.66 23.93 0.96
CA ALA A 111 17.79 24.38 0.15
C ALA A 111 18.60 23.19 -0.39
N ASN A 112 18.90 22.23 0.47
CA ASN A 112 19.61 20.99 0.08
C ASN A 112 18.81 20.14 -0.94
N HIS A 113 17.49 20.02 -0.79
CA HIS A 113 16.66 19.33 -1.78
C HIS A 113 16.66 20.02 -3.14
N ILE A 114 16.61 21.36 -3.14
CA ILE A 114 16.66 22.16 -4.39
C ILE A 114 18.00 21.93 -5.09
N GLU A 115 19.10 22.06 -4.36
CA GLU A 115 20.45 21.88 -4.91
C GLU A 115 20.64 20.49 -5.51
N LYS A 116 20.16 19.45 -4.83
CA LYS A 116 20.37 18.06 -5.25
C LYS A 116 19.43 17.57 -6.33
N HIS A 117 18.21 18.10 -6.39
CA HIS A 117 17.15 17.43 -7.14
C HIS A 117 16.35 18.34 -8.08
N VAL A 118 16.52 19.68 -7.98
CA VAL A 118 15.60 20.61 -8.67
C VAL A 118 16.31 21.42 -9.77
N ILE A 119 17.63 21.63 -9.64
CA ILE A 119 18.40 22.53 -10.53
C ILE A 119 18.20 22.20 -12.01
N ASP A 120 18.19 20.92 -12.37
CA ASP A 120 18.12 20.45 -13.78
C ASP A 120 16.69 20.14 -14.23
N LEU A 121 15.66 20.41 -13.41
CA LEU A 121 14.27 20.10 -13.78
C LEU A 121 13.71 21.12 -14.77
N PRO A 122 12.93 20.66 -15.77
CA PRO A 122 12.33 21.54 -16.77
C PRO A 122 11.19 22.37 -16.16
N LYS A 123 10.94 23.56 -16.76
CA LYS A 123 9.94 24.53 -16.26
C LYS A 123 8.51 23.98 -16.14
N ASP A 124 8.17 23.01 -16.94
CA ASP A 124 6.85 22.36 -16.97
C ASP A 124 6.70 21.21 -15.95
N TRP A 125 7.73 20.97 -15.13
CA TRP A 125 7.66 20.02 -14.01
C TRP A 125 6.55 20.40 -13.01
N GLN A 126 5.65 19.45 -12.71
CA GLN A 126 4.45 19.66 -11.92
C GLN A 126 4.37 18.63 -10.78
N PRO A 127 5.02 18.88 -9.63
CA PRO A 127 5.00 17.96 -8.51
C PRO A 127 3.70 18.05 -7.71
N LEU A 128 3.32 16.89 -7.11
CA LEU A 128 2.39 16.83 -5.99
C LEU A 128 3.19 16.78 -4.70
N VAL A 129 2.91 17.67 -3.75
CA VAL A 129 3.62 17.74 -2.47
C VAL A 129 2.64 17.48 -1.33
N TYR A 130 3.06 16.73 -0.32
CA TYR A 130 2.25 16.50 0.87
C TYR A 130 3.11 16.33 2.13
N CYS A 131 2.50 16.50 3.31
CA CYS A 131 3.03 16.06 4.59
C CYS A 131 1.89 15.44 5.41
N TRP A 132 2.04 15.29 6.72
CA TRP A 132 1.05 14.60 7.55
C TRP A 132 -0.38 15.19 7.48
N ARG A 133 -0.54 16.53 7.53
CA ARG A 133 -1.85 17.23 7.50
C ARG A 133 -1.90 18.40 6.52
N GLY A 134 -1.04 18.45 5.52
CA GLY A 134 -0.98 19.60 4.60
C GLY A 134 -0.56 20.91 5.27
N GLY A 135 0.25 20.84 6.33
CA GLY A 135 0.69 21.99 7.12
C GLY A 135 2.03 22.57 6.66
N LYS A 136 2.75 23.17 7.61
CA LYS A 136 3.97 23.96 7.34
C LYS A 136 5.08 23.22 6.62
N ARG A 137 5.27 21.91 6.87
CA ARG A 137 6.34 21.11 6.23
C ARG A 137 6.20 21.11 4.70
N SER A 138 5.09 20.58 4.19
CA SER A 138 4.81 20.58 2.75
C SER A 138 4.53 21.95 2.18
N GLY A 139 3.89 22.84 2.97
CA GLY A 139 3.60 24.22 2.56
C GLY A 139 4.84 25.05 2.31
N SER A 140 5.90 24.92 3.14
CA SER A 140 7.16 25.65 2.94
C SER A 140 7.89 25.16 1.69
N LEU A 141 7.95 23.84 1.47
CA LEU A 141 8.55 23.27 0.25
C LEU A 141 7.77 23.71 -0.99
N ALA A 142 6.45 23.59 -0.98
CA ALA A 142 5.58 23.99 -2.08
C ALA A 142 5.70 25.47 -2.41
N LEU A 143 5.79 26.34 -1.37
CA LEU A 143 5.96 27.77 -1.52
C LEU A 143 7.24 28.11 -2.31
N ILE A 144 8.37 27.53 -1.93
CA ILE A 144 9.67 27.81 -2.58
C ILE A 144 9.67 27.25 -4.01
N LEU A 145 9.21 26.03 -4.24
CA LEU A 145 9.07 25.47 -5.59
C LEU A 145 8.15 26.33 -6.48
N GLY A 146 7.04 26.84 -5.91
CA GLY A 146 6.13 27.75 -6.61
C GLY A 146 6.75 29.11 -6.92
N GLN A 147 7.62 29.64 -6.05
CA GLN A 147 8.38 30.88 -6.29
C GLN A 147 9.46 30.73 -7.37
N ILE A 148 10.05 29.54 -7.51
CA ILE A 148 10.95 29.20 -8.64
C ILE A 148 10.17 29.25 -9.97
N GLY A 149 8.85 28.97 -9.95
CA GLY A 149 7.99 29.04 -11.13
C GLY A 149 7.29 27.71 -11.49
N PHE A 150 7.51 26.65 -10.72
CA PHE A 150 6.84 25.37 -10.93
C PHE A 150 5.36 25.42 -10.54
N LYS A 151 4.51 24.66 -11.22
CA LYS A 151 3.09 24.49 -10.87
C LYS A 151 2.96 23.37 -9.83
N VAL A 152 2.98 23.71 -8.57
CA VAL A 152 2.96 22.75 -7.47
C VAL A 152 1.53 22.44 -7.05
N ALA A 153 1.16 21.17 -7.00
CA ALA A 153 -0.05 20.70 -6.32
C ALA A 153 0.26 20.39 -4.85
N LEU A 154 -0.59 20.85 -3.92
CA LEU A 154 -0.43 20.63 -2.49
C LEU A 154 -1.67 19.94 -1.94
N ILE A 155 -1.52 18.72 -1.37
CA ILE A 155 -2.67 17.96 -0.84
C ILE A 155 -3.23 18.65 0.41
N GLU A 156 -4.50 19.08 0.34
CA GLU A 156 -5.25 19.57 1.48
C GLU A 156 -5.49 18.45 2.50
N GLY A 157 -5.19 18.70 3.77
CA GLY A 157 -5.23 17.68 4.81
C GLY A 157 -4.11 16.62 4.72
N GLY A 158 -3.27 16.67 3.67
CA GLY A 158 -2.08 15.87 3.50
C GLY A 158 -2.32 14.36 3.50
N TYR A 159 -1.33 13.59 3.97
CA TYR A 159 -1.40 12.13 4.09
C TYR A 159 -2.63 11.64 4.87
N LYS A 160 -3.04 12.35 5.92
CA LYS A 160 -4.22 11.95 6.71
C LYS A 160 -5.50 11.96 5.86
N ALA A 161 -5.69 13.01 5.04
CA ALA A 161 -6.83 13.09 4.13
C ALA A 161 -6.75 12.02 3.03
N PHE A 162 -5.56 11.85 2.41
CA PHE A 162 -5.33 10.77 1.46
C PHE A 162 -5.70 9.40 2.05
N ARG A 163 -5.24 9.12 3.27
CA ARG A 163 -5.52 7.83 3.94
C ARG A 163 -7.02 7.60 4.17
N SER A 164 -7.76 8.64 4.53
CA SER A 164 -9.22 8.55 4.68
C SER A 164 -9.92 8.25 3.37
N GLU A 165 -9.54 8.92 2.29
CA GLU A 165 -10.09 8.68 0.95
C GLU A 165 -9.74 7.30 0.42
N LEU A 166 -8.50 6.84 0.65
CA LEU A 166 -8.03 5.51 0.26
C LEU A 166 -8.90 4.41 0.88
N VAL A 167 -9.09 4.46 2.20
CA VAL A 167 -9.91 3.46 2.92
C VAL A 167 -11.36 3.49 2.43
N ALA A 168 -11.91 4.67 2.17
CA ALA A 168 -13.25 4.83 1.62
C ALA A 168 -13.38 4.34 0.16
N ALA A 169 -12.27 4.33 -0.60
CA ALA A 169 -12.27 3.90 -2.00
C ALA A 169 -12.19 2.38 -2.19
N ILE A 170 -11.66 1.63 -1.21
CA ILE A 170 -11.52 0.17 -1.34
C ILE A 170 -12.86 -0.56 -1.56
N PRO A 171 -13.95 -0.30 -0.77
CA PRO A 171 -15.21 -1.01 -0.96
C PRO A 171 -15.77 -0.90 -2.38
N PRO A 172 -16.02 0.28 -2.95
CA PRO A 172 -16.59 0.37 -4.29
C PRO A 172 -15.65 -0.14 -5.39
N LEU A 173 -14.33 -0.16 -5.16
CA LEU A 173 -13.38 -0.79 -6.08
C LEU A 173 -13.52 -2.31 -6.06
N ALA A 174 -13.62 -2.93 -4.88
CA ALA A 174 -13.73 -4.38 -4.73
C ALA A 174 -15.08 -4.92 -5.25
N GLU A 175 -16.18 -4.18 -5.03
CA GLU A 175 -17.55 -4.58 -5.42
C GLU A 175 -17.76 -4.64 -6.94
N ARG A 176 -17.06 -3.82 -7.72
CA ARG A 176 -17.22 -3.76 -9.18
C ARG A 176 -16.45 -4.84 -9.93
N ILE A 177 -15.59 -5.62 -9.24
CA ILE A 177 -14.71 -6.62 -9.84
C ILE A 177 -15.40 -7.97 -9.92
N GLN A 178 -15.26 -8.64 -11.06
CA GLN A 178 -15.62 -10.04 -11.22
C GLN A 178 -14.51 -10.93 -10.70
N TRP A 179 -14.66 -11.43 -9.47
CA TRP A 179 -13.66 -12.27 -8.82
C TRP A 179 -13.68 -13.72 -9.29
N ARG A 180 -12.51 -14.24 -9.65
CA ARG A 180 -12.21 -15.67 -9.89
C ARG A 180 -11.24 -16.14 -8.82
N VAL A 181 -11.72 -16.98 -7.91
CA VAL A 181 -10.96 -17.38 -6.72
C VAL A 181 -10.27 -18.71 -6.96
N ILE A 182 -8.95 -18.72 -6.94
CA ILE A 182 -8.16 -19.94 -6.99
C ILE A 182 -8.13 -20.55 -5.59
N CYS A 183 -8.84 -21.66 -5.46
CA CYS A 183 -8.94 -22.46 -4.25
C CYS A 183 -7.99 -23.66 -4.35
N GLY A 184 -7.57 -24.20 -3.23
CA GLY A 184 -6.70 -25.36 -3.14
C GLY A 184 -5.95 -25.38 -1.80
N PRO A 185 -5.71 -26.56 -1.21
CA PRO A 185 -5.05 -26.65 0.10
C PRO A 185 -3.59 -26.15 0.02
N THR A 186 -2.94 -26.07 1.16
CA THR A 186 -1.53 -25.67 1.24
C THR A 186 -0.66 -26.54 0.32
N GLY A 187 0.24 -25.91 -0.44
CA GLY A 187 1.13 -26.60 -1.36
C GLY A 187 0.48 -27.01 -2.68
N SER A 188 -0.78 -26.66 -2.96
CA SER A 188 -1.42 -27.01 -4.26
C SER A 188 -0.92 -26.19 -5.45
N GLY A 189 -0.09 -25.14 -5.24
CA GLY A 189 0.48 -24.33 -6.32
C GLY A 189 -0.34 -23.11 -6.71
N LYS A 190 -1.27 -22.64 -5.86
CA LYS A 190 -2.12 -21.45 -6.14
C LYS A 190 -1.31 -20.24 -6.56
N THR A 191 -0.31 -19.86 -5.80
CA THR A 191 0.55 -18.67 -6.05
C THR A 191 1.30 -18.83 -7.37
N ARG A 192 1.83 -20.03 -7.66
CA ARG A 192 2.48 -20.32 -8.95
C ARG A 192 1.47 -20.22 -10.12
N LEU A 193 0.23 -20.71 -9.94
CA LEU A 193 -0.83 -20.57 -10.94
C LEU A 193 -1.21 -19.09 -11.15
N LEU A 194 -1.30 -18.28 -10.08
CA LEU A 194 -1.54 -16.84 -10.22
C LEU A 194 -0.44 -16.15 -11.02
N HIS A 195 0.82 -16.49 -10.78
CA HIS A 195 1.93 -15.98 -11.57
C HIS A 195 1.85 -16.40 -13.04
N CYS A 196 1.48 -17.68 -13.32
CA CYS A 196 1.25 -18.14 -14.69
C CYS A 196 0.10 -17.37 -15.36
N LEU A 197 -1.00 -17.09 -14.65
CA LEU A 197 -2.13 -16.30 -15.14
C LEU A 197 -1.69 -14.86 -15.49
N GLN A 198 -0.88 -14.24 -14.64
CA GLN A 198 -0.33 -12.91 -14.88
C GLN A 198 0.55 -12.87 -16.13
N VAL A 199 1.41 -13.87 -16.33
CA VAL A 199 2.25 -14.02 -17.54
C VAL A 199 1.39 -14.19 -18.79
N GLN A 200 0.21 -14.83 -18.70
CA GLN A 200 -0.75 -14.96 -19.79
C GLN A 200 -1.62 -13.70 -20.00
N GLY A 201 -1.37 -12.62 -19.27
CA GLY A 201 -2.08 -11.33 -19.40
C GLY A 201 -3.40 -11.25 -18.63
N ALA A 202 -3.69 -12.18 -17.72
CA ALA A 202 -4.81 -12.07 -16.81
C ALA A 202 -4.54 -11.04 -15.71
N GLN A 203 -5.59 -10.41 -15.20
CA GLN A 203 -5.51 -9.57 -14.03
C GLN A 203 -5.46 -10.43 -12.76
N VAL A 204 -4.52 -10.15 -11.89
CA VAL A 204 -4.27 -10.90 -10.66
C VAL A 204 -4.17 -9.94 -9.47
N LEU A 205 -4.76 -10.30 -8.34
CA LEU A 205 -4.51 -9.68 -7.04
C LEU A 205 -3.77 -10.69 -6.16
N ASP A 206 -2.46 -10.51 -6.04
CA ASP A 206 -1.59 -11.34 -5.21
C ASP A 206 -1.47 -10.75 -3.81
N LEU A 207 -2.34 -11.18 -2.89
CA LEU A 207 -2.36 -10.69 -1.51
C LEU A 207 -1.16 -11.17 -0.69
N GLU A 208 -0.63 -12.36 -0.97
CA GLU A 208 0.58 -12.88 -0.32
C GLU A 208 1.82 -12.08 -0.73
N GLY A 209 1.96 -11.78 -2.03
CA GLY A 209 3.03 -10.93 -2.54
C GLY A 209 2.96 -9.52 -1.98
N LEU A 210 1.78 -8.89 -1.94
CA LEU A 210 1.61 -7.56 -1.33
C LEU A 210 1.91 -7.53 0.17
N ALA A 211 1.76 -8.66 0.86
CA ALA A 211 2.02 -8.80 2.29
C ALA A 211 3.45 -9.25 2.61
N ASN A 212 4.28 -9.61 1.64
CA ASN A 212 5.57 -10.30 1.83
C ASN A 212 5.42 -11.51 2.76
N HIS A 213 4.39 -12.35 2.54
CA HIS A 213 4.07 -13.46 3.45
C HIS A 213 3.22 -14.53 2.75
N ARG A 214 3.49 -15.80 3.00
CA ARG A 214 2.77 -16.95 2.43
C ARG A 214 1.63 -17.46 3.31
N SER A 215 0.81 -16.58 3.84
CA SER A 215 -0.43 -16.81 4.62
C SER A 215 -0.45 -17.91 5.70
N SER A 216 0.55 -18.77 5.80
CA SER A 216 0.61 -19.85 6.79
C SER A 216 1.31 -19.42 8.08
N VAL A 217 1.18 -20.20 9.16
CA VAL A 217 1.95 -19.99 10.41
C VAL A 217 3.46 -19.99 10.16
N LEU A 218 3.90 -20.75 9.15
CA LEU A 218 5.29 -20.86 8.70
C LEU A 218 5.61 -19.97 7.50
N GLY A 219 4.70 -19.11 7.09
CA GLY A 219 4.73 -18.37 5.83
C GLY A 219 5.61 -17.12 5.80
N PHE A 220 6.41 -16.83 6.83
CA PHE A 220 7.35 -15.72 6.78
C PHE A 220 8.43 -15.94 5.71
N ILE A 221 8.93 -14.84 5.13
CA ILE A 221 10.01 -14.88 4.13
C ILE A 221 11.26 -14.28 4.77
N PRO A 222 12.36 -15.03 4.90
CA PRO A 222 13.59 -14.53 5.50
C PRO A 222 14.13 -13.30 4.77
N GLY A 223 14.45 -12.25 5.53
CA GLY A 223 14.97 -10.99 4.98
C GLY A 223 13.91 -10.04 4.40
N GLU A 224 12.66 -10.48 4.26
CA GLU A 224 11.56 -9.68 3.74
C GLU A 224 10.48 -9.45 4.81
N PRO A 225 10.57 -8.41 5.63
CA PRO A 225 9.56 -8.14 6.64
C PRO A 225 8.22 -7.75 5.99
N GLN A 226 7.12 -8.11 6.65
CA GLN A 226 5.81 -7.64 6.24
C GLN A 226 5.74 -6.09 6.27
N PRO A 227 5.03 -5.46 5.33
CA PRO A 227 4.79 -4.03 5.40
C PRO A 227 3.97 -3.67 6.64
N SER A 228 3.86 -2.39 6.96
CA SER A 228 2.88 -1.93 7.95
C SER A 228 1.46 -2.19 7.45
N GLN A 229 0.47 -2.30 8.36
CA GLN A 229 -0.94 -2.42 7.97
C GLN A 229 -1.38 -1.29 7.03
N LYS A 230 -0.88 -0.06 7.27
CA LYS A 230 -1.22 1.09 6.42
C LYS A 230 -0.66 0.94 5.02
N ASN A 231 0.57 0.50 4.91
CA ASN A 231 1.20 0.28 3.62
C ASN A 231 0.53 -0.88 2.87
N PHE A 232 0.18 -1.96 3.55
CA PHE A 232 -0.59 -3.06 2.95
C PHE A 232 -1.92 -2.61 2.37
N ASP A 233 -2.70 -1.79 3.11
CA ASP A 233 -3.94 -1.23 2.58
C ASP A 233 -3.68 -0.29 1.39
N THR A 234 -2.57 0.47 1.42
CA THR A 234 -2.17 1.34 0.30
C THR A 234 -1.82 0.53 -0.94
N LEU A 235 -1.07 -0.58 -0.77
CA LEU A 235 -0.73 -1.50 -1.86
C LEU A 235 -1.98 -2.18 -2.45
N ILE A 236 -2.90 -2.62 -1.60
CA ILE A 236 -4.20 -3.18 -2.03
C ILE A 236 -4.98 -2.14 -2.84
N TRP A 237 -5.14 -0.92 -2.33
CA TRP A 237 -5.83 0.14 -3.05
C TRP A 237 -5.16 0.44 -4.40
N ASP A 238 -3.83 0.51 -4.41
CA ASP A 238 -3.07 0.79 -5.63
C ASP A 238 -3.26 -0.31 -6.69
N ALA A 239 -3.28 -1.57 -6.28
CA ALA A 239 -3.60 -2.69 -7.16
C ALA A 239 -5.04 -2.60 -7.68
N LEU A 240 -6.03 -2.41 -6.79
CA LEU A 240 -7.45 -2.37 -7.15
C LEU A 240 -7.80 -1.23 -8.13
N ARG A 241 -7.19 -0.05 -8.00
CA ARG A 241 -7.48 1.08 -8.89
C ARG A 241 -6.95 0.91 -10.30
N GLN A 242 -5.99 0.01 -10.52
CA GLN A 242 -5.41 -0.29 -11.82
C GLN A 242 -6.18 -1.39 -12.57
N ILE A 243 -7.11 -2.07 -11.92
CA ILE A 243 -7.91 -3.14 -12.49
C ILE A 243 -8.93 -2.58 -13.50
N ASP A 244 -8.98 -3.20 -14.68
CA ASP A 244 -10.04 -3.06 -15.65
C ASP A 244 -11.26 -3.88 -15.21
N PRO A 245 -12.38 -3.26 -14.76
CA PRO A 245 -13.53 -3.97 -14.23
C PRO A 245 -14.33 -4.74 -15.29
N SER A 246 -14.03 -4.56 -16.57
CA SER A 246 -14.64 -5.32 -17.66
C SER A 246 -14.09 -6.75 -17.81
N LYS A 247 -12.96 -7.04 -17.14
CA LYS A 247 -12.27 -8.32 -17.17
C LYS A 247 -12.24 -8.95 -15.79
N PRO A 248 -12.27 -10.30 -15.69
CA PRO A 248 -12.16 -10.96 -14.40
C PRO A 248 -10.77 -10.77 -13.77
N VAL A 249 -10.74 -10.85 -12.43
CA VAL A 249 -9.51 -10.79 -11.63
C VAL A 249 -9.36 -12.10 -10.86
N TYR A 250 -8.20 -12.70 -10.96
CA TYR A 250 -7.85 -13.89 -10.22
C TYR A 250 -7.19 -13.54 -8.89
N VAL A 251 -7.57 -14.26 -7.84
CA VAL A 251 -7.08 -14.07 -6.47
C VAL A 251 -7.04 -15.40 -5.73
N GLU A 252 -6.16 -15.56 -4.75
CA GLU A 252 -6.16 -16.75 -3.89
C GLU A 252 -7.32 -16.74 -2.87
N SER A 253 -7.71 -17.94 -2.44
CA SER A 253 -8.70 -18.14 -1.38
C SER A 253 -8.13 -17.82 0.00
N GLU A 254 -7.84 -16.54 0.22
CA GLU A 254 -7.19 -16.07 1.43
C GLU A 254 -8.10 -15.96 2.65
N SER A 255 -7.47 -16.03 3.82
CA SER A 255 -8.14 -15.77 5.09
C SER A 255 -8.32 -14.25 5.32
N ARG A 256 -8.95 -13.87 6.46
CA ARG A 256 -9.03 -12.45 6.87
C ARG A 256 -7.68 -11.82 7.17
N LYS A 257 -6.63 -12.64 7.31
CA LYS A 257 -5.27 -12.19 7.58
C LYS A 257 -4.28 -12.91 6.70
N VAL A 258 -3.28 -12.17 6.25
CA VAL A 258 -2.06 -12.66 5.62
C VAL A 258 -0.90 -12.40 6.59
N GLY A 259 -0.46 -13.42 7.28
CA GLY A 259 0.44 -13.25 8.43
C GLY A 259 -0.19 -12.37 9.52
N ASN A 260 0.45 -11.25 9.85
CA ASN A 260 -0.03 -10.30 10.85
C ASN A 260 -0.96 -9.21 10.28
N LEU A 261 -1.12 -9.14 8.95
CA LEU A 261 -1.86 -8.09 8.26
C LEU A 261 -3.32 -8.49 8.04
N ALA A 262 -4.24 -7.57 8.32
CA ALA A 262 -5.65 -7.77 8.06
C ALA A 262 -6.00 -7.31 6.63
N VAL A 263 -6.65 -8.18 5.87
CA VAL A 263 -7.25 -7.81 4.56
C VAL A 263 -8.50 -6.97 4.82
N PRO A 264 -8.73 -5.86 4.11
CA PRO A 264 -9.95 -5.06 4.25
C PRO A 264 -11.21 -5.90 4.17
N GLU A 265 -12.13 -5.73 5.12
CA GLU A 265 -13.32 -6.59 5.24
C GLU A 265 -14.19 -6.57 3.97
N SER A 266 -14.36 -5.41 3.35
CA SER A 266 -15.10 -5.29 2.09
C SER A 266 -14.49 -6.09 0.95
N LEU A 267 -13.16 -6.13 0.86
CA LEU A 267 -12.45 -6.94 -0.13
C LEU A 267 -12.65 -8.43 0.14
N ILE A 268 -12.51 -8.87 1.40
CA ILE A 268 -12.75 -10.27 1.78
C ILE A 268 -14.17 -10.72 1.43
N VAL A 269 -15.18 -9.89 1.72
CA VAL A 269 -16.60 -10.19 1.39
C VAL A 269 -16.78 -10.32 -0.12
N ALA A 270 -16.24 -9.39 -0.91
CA ALA A 270 -16.33 -9.43 -2.36
C ALA A 270 -15.63 -10.67 -2.95
N VAL A 271 -14.41 -10.97 -2.52
CA VAL A 271 -13.65 -12.16 -2.97
C VAL A 271 -14.39 -13.45 -2.63
N ARG A 272 -14.95 -13.58 -1.41
CA ARG A 272 -15.67 -14.79 -0.97
C ARG A 272 -16.96 -15.08 -1.74
N SER A 273 -17.52 -14.07 -2.39
CA SER A 273 -18.68 -14.22 -3.29
C SER A 273 -18.29 -14.54 -4.74
N GLY A 274 -16.97 -14.60 -5.05
CA GLY A 274 -16.46 -14.89 -6.37
C GLY A 274 -16.61 -16.36 -6.80
N GLN A 275 -16.48 -16.60 -8.12
CA GLN A 275 -16.48 -17.95 -8.69
C GLN A 275 -15.22 -18.70 -8.26
N CYS A 276 -15.40 -19.87 -7.63
CA CYS A 276 -14.30 -20.72 -7.17
C CYS A 276 -13.77 -21.67 -8.26
N TYR A 277 -12.44 -21.84 -8.29
CA TYR A 277 -11.70 -22.77 -9.11
C TYR A 277 -10.81 -23.60 -8.20
N GLN A 278 -11.07 -24.90 -8.07
CA GLN A 278 -10.38 -25.79 -7.14
C GLN A 278 -9.15 -26.40 -7.82
N LEU A 279 -7.96 -25.94 -7.47
CA LEU A 279 -6.70 -26.52 -7.95
C LEU A 279 -6.36 -27.75 -7.14
N GLU A 280 -6.19 -28.87 -7.84
CA GLU A 280 -5.88 -30.17 -7.28
C GLU A 280 -4.49 -30.62 -7.73
N LEU A 281 -3.66 -31.01 -6.77
CA LEU A 281 -2.32 -31.54 -6.97
C LEU A 281 -2.13 -32.72 -6.00
N SER A 282 -1.47 -33.79 -6.44
CA SER A 282 -1.23 -34.97 -5.58
C SER A 282 -0.38 -34.58 -4.35
N ASP A 283 -0.58 -35.31 -3.24
CA ASP A 283 0.14 -35.04 -2.00
C ASP A 283 1.67 -35.13 -2.16
N ASP A 284 2.16 -36.06 -2.97
CA ASP A 284 3.59 -36.16 -3.25
C ASP A 284 4.15 -34.93 -3.99
N GLU A 285 3.39 -34.40 -4.94
CA GLU A 285 3.77 -33.18 -5.64
C GLU A 285 3.64 -31.93 -4.75
N ARG A 286 2.64 -31.89 -3.84
CA ARG A 286 2.47 -30.83 -2.84
C ARG A 286 3.66 -30.77 -1.88
N VAL A 287 4.12 -31.94 -1.36
CA VAL A 287 5.30 -32.02 -0.50
C VAL A 287 6.54 -31.49 -1.24
N LYS A 288 6.78 -31.95 -2.47
CA LYS A 288 7.91 -31.50 -3.26
C LYS A 288 7.85 -30.01 -3.56
N LEU A 289 6.66 -29.47 -3.89
CA LEU A 289 6.46 -28.05 -4.12
C LEU A 289 6.79 -27.23 -2.88
N LEU A 290 6.34 -27.67 -1.71
CA LEU A 290 6.65 -26.97 -0.46
C LEU A 290 8.14 -27.02 -0.11
N LEU A 291 8.82 -28.14 -0.35
CA LEU A 291 10.26 -28.23 -0.14
C LEU A 291 11.04 -27.26 -1.07
N GLU A 292 10.56 -27.04 -2.30
CA GLU A 292 11.12 -26.04 -3.20
C GLU A 292 10.81 -24.61 -2.73
N ASP A 293 9.55 -24.29 -2.44
CA ASP A 293 9.12 -22.95 -2.07
C ASP A 293 9.69 -22.48 -0.72
N TYR A 294 9.96 -23.44 0.17
CA TYR A 294 10.55 -23.21 1.50
C TYR A 294 11.98 -23.77 1.61
N GLU A 295 12.75 -23.70 0.52
CA GLU A 295 14.13 -24.19 0.46
C GLU A 295 15.02 -23.67 1.60
N PHE A 296 14.75 -22.49 2.11
CA PHE A 296 15.45 -21.93 3.27
C PHE A 296 15.26 -22.74 4.56
N PHE A 297 14.14 -23.44 4.74
CA PHE A 297 13.97 -24.40 5.85
C PHE A 297 14.74 -25.69 5.62
N VAL A 298 14.86 -26.11 4.35
CA VAL A 298 15.67 -27.28 4.00
C VAL A 298 17.16 -26.99 4.23
N LYS A 299 17.61 -25.78 3.91
CA LYS A 299 18.98 -25.30 4.14
C LYS A 299 19.32 -25.03 5.61
N ASP A 300 18.32 -24.62 6.41
CA ASP A 300 18.45 -24.39 7.85
C ASP A 300 17.37 -25.19 8.61
N PRO A 301 17.62 -26.49 8.87
CA PRO A 301 16.70 -27.33 9.65
C PRO A 301 16.45 -26.82 11.06
N GLY A 302 17.43 -26.17 11.69
CA GLY A 302 17.29 -25.57 13.01
C GLY A 302 16.27 -24.44 13.03
N LEU A 303 16.28 -23.59 12.00
CA LEU A 303 15.26 -22.54 11.80
C LEU A 303 13.87 -23.18 11.67
N PHE A 304 13.74 -24.26 10.89
CA PHE A 304 12.46 -24.95 10.72
C PHE A 304 11.96 -25.52 12.05
N ALA A 305 12.78 -26.28 12.78
CA ALA A 305 12.45 -26.86 14.07
C ALA A 305 11.96 -25.78 15.06
N ASN A 306 12.69 -24.67 15.20
CA ASN A 306 12.30 -23.56 16.07
C ASN A 306 10.95 -22.91 15.68
N ARG A 307 10.64 -22.87 14.39
CA ARG A 307 9.36 -22.30 13.92
C ARG A 307 8.15 -23.19 14.23
N LEU A 308 8.34 -24.48 14.38
CA LEU A 308 7.28 -25.41 14.77
C LEU A 308 6.78 -25.16 16.19
N ASP A 309 7.53 -24.48 17.07
CA ASP A 309 7.09 -24.09 18.40
C ASP A 309 5.79 -23.28 18.39
N ALA A 310 5.55 -22.50 17.35
CA ALA A 310 4.29 -21.77 17.17
C ALA A 310 3.06 -22.70 17.08
N LEU A 311 3.25 -23.98 16.78
CA LEU A 311 2.19 -24.98 16.67
C LEU A 311 1.93 -25.76 17.97
N VAL A 312 2.76 -25.59 19.00
CA VAL A 312 2.63 -26.31 20.29
C VAL A 312 1.24 -26.10 20.92
N ALA A 313 0.76 -24.85 20.90
CA ALA A 313 -0.56 -24.52 21.48
C ALA A 313 -1.73 -25.19 20.72
N ILE A 314 -1.53 -25.55 19.45
CA ILE A 314 -2.58 -26.08 18.57
C ILE A 314 -2.50 -27.60 18.44
N ARG A 315 -1.29 -28.16 18.39
CA ARG A 315 -1.02 -29.61 18.12
C ARG A 315 -0.53 -30.37 19.32
N GLY A 316 -0.15 -29.69 20.40
CA GLY A 316 0.44 -30.29 21.59
C GLY A 316 1.96 -30.44 21.49
N LYS A 317 2.60 -30.45 22.63
CA LYS A 317 4.05 -30.47 22.75
C LYS A 317 4.68 -31.75 22.17
N GLN A 318 4.11 -32.88 22.44
CA GLN A 318 4.63 -34.18 22.00
C GLN A 318 4.69 -34.33 20.49
N VAL A 319 3.66 -33.85 19.76
CA VAL A 319 3.63 -33.87 18.30
C VAL A 319 4.73 -33.00 17.71
N VAL A 320 4.89 -31.79 18.26
CA VAL A 320 5.92 -30.85 17.79
C VAL A 320 7.33 -31.40 18.08
N GLU A 321 7.58 -31.99 19.25
CA GLU A 321 8.86 -32.62 19.57
C GLU A 321 9.17 -33.80 18.63
N THR A 322 8.16 -34.58 18.24
CA THR A 322 8.33 -35.64 17.24
C THR A 322 8.74 -35.04 15.89
N TRP A 323 8.10 -33.98 15.43
CA TRP A 323 8.48 -33.30 14.19
C TRP A 323 9.90 -32.73 14.23
N GLN A 324 10.29 -32.11 15.35
CA GLN A 324 11.65 -31.62 15.55
C GLN A 324 12.68 -32.75 15.47
N SER A 325 12.39 -33.90 16.08
CA SER A 325 13.27 -35.09 16.00
C SER A 325 13.38 -35.61 14.57
N HIS A 326 12.30 -35.65 13.78
CA HIS A 326 12.37 -36.01 12.37
C HIS A 326 13.22 -35.04 11.55
N ILE A 327 13.13 -33.73 11.83
CA ILE A 327 13.98 -32.71 11.18
C ILE A 327 15.46 -32.95 11.49
N GLU A 328 15.82 -33.25 12.75
CA GLU A 328 17.19 -33.57 13.17
C GLU A 328 17.74 -34.81 12.47
N GLN A 329 16.86 -35.76 12.11
CA GLN A 329 17.18 -36.97 11.37
C GLN A 329 17.21 -36.76 9.84
N GLY A 330 16.99 -35.52 9.36
CA GLY A 330 16.94 -35.20 7.91
C GLY A 330 15.64 -35.60 7.20
N GLN A 331 14.60 -36.01 7.96
CA GLN A 331 13.30 -36.50 7.43
C GLN A 331 12.30 -35.35 7.27
N ILE A 332 12.71 -34.26 6.60
CA ILE A 332 11.90 -33.03 6.46
C ILE A 332 10.61 -33.30 5.67
N ASP A 333 10.67 -34.15 4.66
CA ASP A 333 9.52 -34.53 3.82
C ASP A 333 8.40 -35.21 4.62
N ILE A 334 8.75 -36.03 5.61
CA ILE A 334 7.79 -36.65 6.55
C ILE A 334 7.08 -35.56 7.36
N VAL A 335 7.82 -34.61 7.91
CA VAL A 335 7.26 -33.49 8.67
C VAL A 335 6.34 -32.64 7.81
N VAL A 336 6.74 -32.29 6.58
CA VAL A 336 5.90 -31.53 5.67
C VAL A 336 4.61 -32.30 5.35
N ARG A 337 4.66 -33.60 5.10
CA ARG A 337 3.49 -34.43 4.86
C ARG A 337 2.54 -34.45 6.05
N GLU A 338 3.07 -34.65 7.25
CA GLU A 338 2.25 -34.63 8.47
C GLU A 338 1.65 -33.25 8.77
N LEU A 339 2.39 -32.18 8.52
CA LEU A 339 1.85 -30.81 8.60
C LEU A 339 0.68 -30.63 7.64
N LEU A 340 0.76 -31.11 6.41
CA LEU A 340 -0.34 -31.04 5.46
C LEU A 340 -1.57 -31.78 5.97
N THR A 341 -1.42 -33.06 6.30
CA THR A 341 -2.55 -33.93 6.65
C THR A 341 -3.15 -33.65 8.02
N LEU A 342 -2.32 -33.33 9.02
CA LEU A 342 -2.77 -33.15 10.39
C LEU A 342 -3.14 -31.68 10.71
N HIS A 343 -2.48 -30.71 10.07
CA HIS A 343 -2.67 -29.30 10.43
C HIS A 343 -3.39 -28.49 9.34
N TYR A 344 -2.84 -28.44 8.14
CA TYR A 344 -3.32 -27.52 7.12
C TYR A 344 -4.63 -27.93 6.48
N ASP A 345 -4.73 -29.16 6.00
CA ASP A 345 -5.88 -29.62 5.22
C ASP A 345 -7.18 -29.61 6.02
N PRO A 346 -7.27 -30.14 7.25
CA PRO A 346 -8.50 -30.07 8.02
C PRO A 346 -8.97 -28.62 8.28
N THR A 347 -8.02 -27.74 8.55
CA THR A 347 -8.31 -26.31 8.80
C THR A 347 -8.77 -25.61 7.52
N TYR A 348 -8.11 -25.90 6.38
CA TYR A 348 -8.43 -25.32 5.10
C TYR A 348 -9.84 -25.72 4.65
N PHE A 349 -10.15 -27.01 4.58
CA PHE A 349 -11.45 -27.49 4.11
C PHE A 349 -12.60 -26.99 4.99
N ALA A 350 -12.44 -26.96 6.31
CA ALA A 350 -13.43 -26.40 7.22
C ALA A 350 -13.63 -24.89 7.00
N SER A 351 -12.56 -24.14 6.69
CA SER A 351 -12.62 -22.72 6.40
C SER A 351 -13.30 -22.44 5.06
N MET A 352 -12.95 -23.19 4.01
CA MET A 352 -13.51 -23.03 2.66
C MET A 352 -15.03 -23.23 2.67
N LYS A 353 -15.50 -24.34 3.23
CA LYS A 353 -16.93 -24.64 3.34
C LYS A 353 -17.72 -23.57 4.08
N ARG A 354 -17.12 -22.94 5.11
CA ARG A 354 -17.78 -21.91 5.91
C ARG A 354 -17.79 -20.54 5.26
N ASN A 355 -16.77 -20.20 4.48
CA ASN A 355 -16.48 -18.82 4.09
C ASN A 355 -16.73 -18.51 2.61
N PHE A 356 -16.70 -19.50 1.71
CA PHE A 356 -16.79 -19.28 0.27
C PHE A 356 -18.12 -19.79 -0.29
N SER A 357 -18.96 -18.87 -0.77
CA SER A 357 -20.33 -19.17 -1.18
C SER A 357 -20.45 -20.16 -2.35
N HIS A 358 -19.43 -20.18 -3.22
CA HIS A 358 -19.44 -20.99 -4.44
C HIS A 358 -18.46 -22.18 -4.43
N ILE A 359 -17.99 -22.58 -3.25
CA ILE A 359 -17.01 -23.66 -3.14
C ILE A 359 -17.56 -25.04 -3.54
N GLU A 360 -18.86 -25.29 -3.27
CA GLU A 360 -19.52 -26.56 -3.64
C GLU A 360 -19.71 -26.68 -5.17
N ASN A 361 -19.72 -25.56 -5.87
CA ASN A 361 -19.82 -25.49 -7.34
C ASN A 361 -18.47 -25.08 -7.98
N ALA A 362 -17.35 -25.29 -7.27
CA ALA A 362 -16.05 -24.94 -7.79
C ALA A 362 -15.71 -25.76 -9.04
N LYS A 363 -15.13 -25.10 -10.05
CA LYS A 363 -14.59 -25.81 -11.23
C LYS A 363 -13.28 -26.47 -10.83
N SER A 364 -13.17 -27.80 -11.04
CA SER A 364 -11.93 -28.54 -10.77
C SER A 364 -10.86 -28.21 -11.82
N LEU A 365 -9.64 -27.96 -11.34
CA LEU A 365 -8.43 -27.74 -12.13
C LEU A 365 -7.39 -28.80 -11.73
N MET A 366 -7.25 -29.84 -12.56
CA MET A 366 -6.33 -30.94 -12.29
C MET A 366 -4.91 -30.59 -12.74
N ALA A 367 -3.98 -30.45 -11.82
CA ALA A 367 -2.56 -30.33 -12.12
C ALA A 367 -1.89 -31.71 -11.97
N HIS A 368 -1.32 -32.22 -13.05
CA HIS A 368 -0.63 -33.51 -13.03
C HIS A 368 0.79 -33.42 -12.45
N SER A 369 1.34 -32.23 -12.39
CA SER A 369 2.63 -31.94 -11.77
C SER A 369 2.70 -30.47 -11.28
N ARG A 370 3.65 -30.19 -10.38
CA ARG A 370 3.95 -28.84 -9.88
C ARG A 370 4.76 -27.97 -10.85
N SER A 371 5.07 -28.49 -12.05
CA SER A 371 5.90 -27.79 -13.03
C SER A 371 5.20 -26.51 -13.55
N ASN A 372 6.00 -25.50 -13.86
CA ASN A 372 5.49 -24.27 -14.48
C ASN A 372 4.80 -24.53 -15.83
N ASP A 373 5.24 -25.53 -16.60
CA ASP A 373 4.60 -25.89 -17.88
C ASP A 373 3.18 -26.40 -17.67
N CYS A 374 2.97 -27.26 -16.66
CA CYS A 374 1.65 -27.78 -16.32
C CYS A 374 0.72 -26.67 -15.86
N LEU A 375 1.18 -25.80 -14.95
CA LEU A 375 0.40 -24.68 -14.44
C LEU A 375 0.14 -23.59 -15.50
N SER A 376 1.09 -23.37 -16.41
CA SER A 376 0.91 -22.47 -17.55
C SER A 376 -0.13 -22.97 -18.55
N ALA A 377 -0.23 -24.28 -18.76
CA ALA A 377 -1.29 -24.86 -19.59
C ALA A 377 -2.68 -24.59 -18.97
N ILE A 378 -2.84 -24.83 -17.67
CA ILE A 378 -4.07 -24.53 -16.93
C ILE A 378 -4.38 -23.00 -16.99
N ALA A 379 -3.38 -22.15 -16.78
CA ALA A 379 -3.56 -20.71 -16.87
C ALA A 379 -4.05 -20.26 -18.23
N LYS A 380 -3.49 -20.83 -19.31
CA LYS A 380 -3.90 -20.53 -20.69
C LYS A 380 -5.37 -20.91 -20.95
N GLU A 381 -5.82 -22.07 -20.46
CA GLU A 381 -7.22 -22.48 -20.56
C GLU A 381 -8.14 -21.53 -19.81
N LEU A 382 -7.76 -21.09 -18.60
CA LEU A 382 -8.55 -20.18 -17.79
C LEU A 382 -8.70 -18.78 -18.40
N VAL A 383 -7.67 -18.30 -19.13
CA VAL A 383 -7.70 -16.98 -19.80
C VAL A 383 -8.56 -17.02 -21.05
N LEU A 384 -8.68 -18.16 -21.73
CA LEU A 384 -9.48 -18.35 -22.93
C LEU A 384 -10.98 -18.61 -22.61
N ALA A 385 -11.32 -18.99 -21.35
CA ALA A 385 -12.68 -19.30 -20.87
C ALA A 385 -13.38 -18.05 -20.28
#